data_04ff471d0b38bbe5d7bba58799fae2a3
#
_entry.id   04ff471d0b38bbe5d7bba58799fae2a3
#
_cell.length_a   1.000
_cell.length_b   1.000
_cell.length_c   1.000
_cell.angle_alpha   90.00
_cell.angle_beta   90.00
_cell.angle_gamma   90.00
#
_symmetry.space_group_name_H-M   'P 1'
#
loop_
_entity.id
_entity.type
_entity.pdbx_description
1 polymer ?
#
loop_
_entity_poly.entity_id
_entity_poly.type
_entity_poly.pdbx_seq_one_letter_code
_entity_poly.pdbx_strand_id
1 'polypeptide(L)'
;MTGSKIILASGSAIRRELLTNAGIKFDVITKPVDEAAIKASLLNEGASVRNIADALAEAKSVRVSAQNEGLVIGADQIMTMDGILYDKPISLAEAKNRLMKMRGKTHYLIGSVVISEAGHAIWRFMSKTKLDMRPFSEEFLDQYIEAEGETILQSVGGYRFEGRGSQLFSKVEGDFFSILGLSLLPVLDFLRDRGAISK
;
A
#
# COMPACT_ATOMS: atom_id res chain seq x y z
N MET A 1 30.30 7.30 -9.06
CA MET A 1 29.51 6.19 -9.65
C MET A 1 28.07 6.64 -9.65
N THR A 2 27.46 6.79 -10.82
CA THR A 2 26.01 7.09 -10.93
C THR A 2 25.26 5.84 -10.50
N GLY A 3 24.61 5.90 -9.32
CA GLY A 3 23.78 4.80 -8.83
C GLY A 3 22.69 4.44 -9.84
N SER A 4 22.19 3.19 -9.77
CA SER A 4 21.11 2.75 -10.64
C SER A 4 19.90 3.68 -10.53
N LYS A 5 19.28 4.01 -11.66
CA LYS A 5 18.05 4.80 -11.68
C LYS A 5 16.97 4.09 -10.86
N ILE A 6 16.21 4.84 -10.06
CA ILE A 6 15.10 4.31 -9.26
C ILE A 6 13.79 4.85 -9.85
N ILE A 7 12.81 3.97 -10.02
CA ILE A 7 11.50 4.31 -10.57
C ILE A 7 10.42 3.77 -9.61
N LEU A 8 9.45 4.60 -9.26
CA LEU A 8 8.25 4.19 -8.55
C LEU A 8 7.12 3.91 -9.54
N ALA A 9 6.71 2.66 -9.66
CA ALA A 9 5.59 2.21 -10.50
C ALA A 9 4.25 2.30 -9.74
N SER A 10 3.96 3.46 -9.15
CA SER A 10 2.74 3.68 -8.37
C SER A 10 2.27 5.12 -8.44
N GLY A 11 0.96 5.32 -8.66
CA GLY A 11 0.30 6.62 -8.61
C GLY A 11 -0.02 7.10 -7.18
N SER A 12 0.27 6.31 -6.15
CA SER A 12 -0.03 6.64 -4.76
C SER A 12 0.79 7.84 -4.27
N ALA A 13 0.10 8.89 -3.82
CA ALA A 13 0.74 10.09 -3.29
C ALA A 13 1.55 9.79 -2.03
N ILE A 14 1.02 8.98 -1.12
CA ILE A 14 1.69 8.63 0.13
C ILE A 14 2.98 7.82 -0.11
N ARG A 15 2.99 6.87 -1.06
CA ARG A 15 4.22 6.13 -1.40
C ARG A 15 5.30 7.04 -1.96
N ARG A 16 4.91 8.02 -2.78
CA ARG A 16 5.82 9.05 -3.29
C ARG A 16 6.38 9.89 -2.16
N GLU A 17 5.53 10.33 -1.23
CA GLU A 17 5.93 11.11 -0.06
C GLU A 17 6.92 10.34 0.83
N LEU A 18 6.68 9.06 1.10
CA LEU A 18 7.58 8.21 1.87
C LEU A 18 9.00 8.15 1.28
N LEU A 19 9.11 7.92 -0.03
CA LEU A 19 10.43 7.91 -0.69
C LEU A 19 11.07 9.29 -0.73
N THR A 20 10.29 10.35 -0.94
CA THR A 20 10.77 11.73 -0.95
C THR A 20 11.30 12.14 0.43
N ASN A 21 10.56 11.85 1.49
CA ASN A 21 10.94 12.15 2.87
C ASN A 21 12.17 11.34 3.32
N ALA A 22 12.38 10.15 2.72
CA ALA A 22 13.60 9.36 2.90
C ALA A 22 14.79 9.88 2.09
N GLY A 23 14.65 10.99 1.34
CA GLY A 23 15.72 11.58 0.54
C GLY A 23 16.07 10.80 -0.73
N ILE A 24 15.23 9.88 -1.17
CA ILE A 24 15.46 9.07 -2.37
C ILE A 24 15.14 9.89 -3.62
N LYS A 25 16.06 9.90 -4.57
CA LYS A 25 15.83 10.44 -5.92
C LYS A 25 15.23 9.34 -6.80
N PHE A 26 14.05 9.56 -7.34
CA PHE A 26 13.36 8.59 -8.18
C PHE A 26 12.45 9.29 -9.20
N ASP A 27 12.13 8.58 -10.27
CA ASP A 27 11.08 8.98 -11.21
C ASP A 27 9.78 8.26 -10.87
N VAL A 28 8.64 8.84 -11.27
CA VAL A 28 7.34 8.18 -11.19
C VAL A 28 6.88 7.83 -12.59
N ILE A 29 6.76 6.53 -12.86
CA ILE A 29 6.26 6.02 -14.15
C ILE A 29 5.20 4.96 -13.85
N THR A 30 3.97 5.20 -14.30
CA THR A 30 2.88 4.25 -14.16
C THR A 30 2.46 3.69 -15.52
N LYS A 31 2.06 2.42 -15.54
CA LYS A 31 1.47 1.78 -16.71
C LYS A 31 0.15 1.13 -16.31
N PRO A 32 -0.86 1.16 -17.17
CA PRO A 32 -2.13 0.49 -16.88
C PRO A 32 -1.91 -1.01 -16.61
N VAL A 33 -2.48 -1.50 -15.52
CA VAL A 33 -2.57 -2.91 -15.15
C VAL A 33 -4.04 -3.20 -14.90
N ASP A 34 -4.55 -4.28 -15.46
CA ASP A 34 -5.91 -4.75 -15.17
C ASP A 34 -5.93 -5.47 -13.82
N GLU A 35 -5.92 -4.65 -12.74
CA GLU A 35 -5.90 -5.15 -11.37
C GLU A 35 -7.15 -5.97 -11.05
N ALA A 36 -8.29 -5.62 -11.65
CA ALA A 36 -9.55 -6.31 -11.42
C ALA A 36 -9.53 -7.73 -12.01
N ALA A 37 -9.02 -7.88 -13.25
CA ALA A 37 -8.89 -9.18 -13.89
C ALA A 37 -7.88 -10.09 -13.16
N ILE A 38 -6.71 -9.56 -12.75
CA ILE A 38 -5.71 -10.31 -11.97
C ILE A 38 -6.32 -10.80 -10.65
N LYS A 39 -6.98 -9.90 -9.92
CA LYS A 39 -7.62 -10.21 -8.64
C LYS A 39 -8.71 -11.28 -8.79
N ALA A 40 -9.58 -11.13 -9.80
CA ALA A 40 -10.67 -12.07 -10.05
C ALA A 40 -10.14 -13.47 -10.41
N SER A 41 -9.12 -13.56 -11.28
CA SER A 41 -8.49 -14.85 -11.63
C SER A 41 -7.93 -15.54 -10.41
N LEU A 42 -7.11 -14.85 -9.63
CA LEU A 42 -6.46 -15.40 -8.44
C LEU A 42 -7.48 -15.81 -7.35
N LEU A 43 -8.56 -15.04 -7.18
CA LEU A 43 -9.64 -15.42 -6.26
C LEU A 43 -10.36 -16.70 -6.71
N ASN A 44 -10.63 -16.85 -8.01
CA ASN A 44 -11.24 -18.05 -8.57
C ASN A 44 -10.34 -19.29 -8.41
N GLU A 45 -9.04 -19.10 -8.40
CA GLU A 45 -8.03 -20.15 -8.16
C GLU A 45 -7.83 -20.47 -6.66
N GLY A 46 -8.53 -19.76 -5.76
CA GLY A 46 -8.38 -19.92 -4.32
C GLY A 46 -7.07 -19.34 -3.75
N ALA A 47 -6.45 -18.40 -4.45
CA ALA A 47 -5.21 -17.80 -4.01
C ALA A 47 -5.39 -17.03 -2.70
N SER A 48 -4.36 -17.05 -1.85
CA SER A 48 -4.34 -16.28 -0.61
C SER A 48 -4.30 -14.77 -0.87
N VAL A 49 -4.81 -13.96 0.07
CA VAL A 49 -4.71 -12.49 0.02
C VAL A 49 -3.27 -12.04 -0.20
N ARG A 50 -2.32 -12.75 0.41
CA ARG A 50 -0.89 -12.50 0.25
C ARG A 50 -0.45 -12.65 -1.21
N ASN A 51 -0.86 -13.74 -1.87
CA ASN A 51 -0.50 -14.00 -3.26
C ASN A 51 -1.12 -12.97 -4.20
N ILE A 52 -2.34 -12.51 -3.91
CA ILE A 52 -3.01 -11.46 -4.69
C ILE A 52 -2.24 -10.14 -4.58
N ALA A 53 -1.89 -9.70 -3.36
CA ALA A 53 -1.11 -8.47 -3.17
C ALA A 53 0.26 -8.54 -3.86
N ASP A 54 0.93 -9.70 -3.81
CA ASP A 54 2.22 -9.93 -4.46
C ASP A 54 2.12 -9.85 -5.98
N ALA A 55 1.15 -10.54 -6.57
CA ALA A 55 0.92 -10.52 -8.02
C ALA A 55 0.59 -9.11 -8.54
N LEU A 56 -0.20 -8.33 -7.82
CA LEU A 56 -0.52 -6.95 -8.19
C LEU A 56 0.71 -6.04 -8.12
N ALA A 57 1.53 -6.17 -7.07
CA ALA A 57 2.77 -5.41 -6.94
C ALA A 57 3.77 -5.79 -8.06
N GLU A 58 3.92 -7.09 -8.35
CA GLU A 58 4.76 -7.59 -9.42
C GLU A 58 4.30 -7.10 -10.80
N ALA A 59 3.02 -7.22 -11.12
CA ALA A 59 2.49 -6.76 -12.40
C ALA A 59 2.78 -5.26 -12.64
N LYS A 60 2.68 -4.43 -11.59
CA LYS A 60 3.01 -2.99 -11.66
C LYS A 60 4.48 -2.75 -11.95
N SER A 61 5.39 -3.43 -11.24
CA SER A 61 6.84 -3.23 -11.39
C SER A 61 7.37 -3.83 -12.69
N VAL A 62 7.01 -5.05 -13.02
CA VAL A 62 7.46 -5.76 -14.24
C VAL A 62 7.06 -5.01 -15.51
N ARG A 63 5.79 -4.55 -15.58
CA ARG A 63 5.29 -3.84 -16.76
C ARG A 63 6.04 -2.53 -17.04
N VAL A 64 6.48 -1.84 -16.00
CA VAL A 64 7.29 -0.62 -16.16
C VAL A 64 8.74 -0.97 -16.46
N SER A 65 9.35 -1.94 -15.77
CA SER A 65 10.76 -2.30 -15.92
C SER A 65 11.09 -2.94 -17.25
N ALA A 66 10.11 -3.54 -17.94
CA ALA A 66 10.29 -4.09 -19.29
C ALA A 66 10.60 -3.02 -20.36
N GLN A 67 10.39 -1.74 -20.07
CA GLN A 67 10.56 -0.63 -21.01
C GLN A 67 11.38 0.53 -20.43
N ASN A 68 11.93 0.36 -19.23
CA ASN A 68 12.72 1.39 -18.55
C ASN A 68 13.91 0.74 -17.85
N GLU A 69 15.08 1.35 -18.03
CA GLU A 69 16.29 0.95 -17.31
C GLU A 69 16.24 1.40 -15.85
N GLY A 70 16.78 0.56 -14.95
CA GLY A 70 16.91 0.83 -13.53
C GLY A 70 16.03 -0.07 -12.65
N LEU A 71 16.00 0.24 -11.36
CA LEU A 71 15.25 -0.49 -10.34
C LEU A 71 13.83 0.06 -10.24
N VAL A 72 12.83 -0.75 -10.55
CA VAL A 72 11.42 -0.34 -10.56
C VAL A 72 10.69 -0.91 -9.36
N ILE A 73 10.20 -0.02 -8.48
CA ILE A 73 9.47 -0.34 -7.26
C ILE A 73 7.98 -0.39 -7.58
N GLY A 74 7.37 -1.57 -7.51
CA GLY A 74 5.93 -1.78 -7.50
C GLY A 74 5.46 -2.09 -6.10
N ALA A 75 4.27 -1.65 -5.72
CA ALA A 75 3.69 -1.96 -4.43
C ALA A 75 2.18 -2.08 -4.51
N ASP A 76 1.63 -2.99 -3.73
CA ASP A 76 0.20 -3.14 -3.54
C ASP A 76 -0.15 -3.39 -2.07
N GLN A 77 -1.38 -3.06 -1.70
CA GLN A 77 -1.90 -3.26 -0.34
C GLN A 77 -3.37 -3.64 -0.39
N ILE A 78 -3.72 -4.69 0.32
CA ILE A 78 -5.09 -5.18 0.46
C ILE A 78 -5.46 -5.15 1.94
N MET A 79 -6.66 -4.63 2.25
CA MET A 79 -7.25 -4.75 3.57
C MET A 79 -8.14 -5.98 3.65
N THR A 80 -8.07 -6.71 4.76
CA THR A 80 -8.98 -7.82 5.04
C THR A 80 -9.51 -7.76 6.47
N MET A 81 -10.79 -8.05 6.63
CA MET A 81 -11.46 -8.18 7.91
C MET A 81 -12.52 -9.28 7.81
N ASP A 82 -12.57 -10.17 8.78
CA ASP A 82 -13.52 -11.30 8.84
C ASP A 82 -13.47 -12.18 7.56
N GLY A 83 -12.28 -12.33 6.94
CA GLY A 83 -12.09 -13.09 5.69
C GLY A 83 -12.51 -12.35 4.41
N ILE A 84 -13.06 -11.14 4.51
CA ILE A 84 -13.50 -10.32 3.38
C ILE A 84 -12.37 -9.37 2.97
N LEU A 85 -12.15 -9.25 1.64
CA LEU A 85 -11.23 -8.28 1.06
C LEU A 85 -11.95 -6.96 0.79
N TYR A 86 -11.27 -5.88 1.05
CA TYR A 86 -11.79 -4.53 0.85
C TYR A 86 -10.93 -3.77 -0.15
N ASP A 87 -11.57 -3.20 -1.15
CA ASP A 87 -10.99 -2.22 -2.06
C ASP A 87 -11.15 -0.80 -1.50
N LYS A 88 -10.56 0.19 -2.15
CA LYS A 88 -10.77 1.59 -1.76
C LYS A 88 -12.26 1.95 -1.82
N PRO A 89 -12.79 2.70 -0.84
CA PRO A 89 -14.17 3.16 -0.89
C PRO A 89 -14.34 4.15 -2.05
N ILE A 90 -15.50 4.09 -2.72
CA ILE A 90 -15.81 4.95 -3.86
C ILE A 90 -16.51 6.25 -3.46
N SER A 91 -16.93 6.38 -2.19
CA SER A 91 -17.59 7.56 -1.66
C SER A 91 -17.37 7.71 -0.16
N LEU A 92 -17.57 8.93 0.36
CA LEU A 92 -17.53 9.20 1.81
C LEU A 92 -18.60 8.41 2.57
N ALA A 93 -19.76 8.20 1.96
CA ALA A 93 -20.83 7.38 2.56
C ALA A 93 -20.40 5.92 2.70
N GLU A 94 -19.74 5.35 1.69
CA GLU A 94 -19.18 4.00 1.79
C GLU A 94 -18.07 3.93 2.84
N ALA A 95 -17.17 4.92 2.86
CA ALA A 95 -16.11 5.00 3.86
C ALA A 95 -16.69 5.06 5.28
N LYS A 96 -17.71 5.90 5.53
CA LYS A 96 -18.42 5.96 6.82
C LYS A 96 -19.01 4.61 7.21
N ASN A 97 -19.75 3.97 6.31
CA ASN A 97 -20.35 2.68 6.56
C ASN A 97 -19.30 1.60 6.87
N ARG A 98 -18.17 1.62 6.17
CA ARG A 98 -17.05 0.72 6.39
C ARG A 98 -16.43 0.93 7.77
N LEU A 99 -16.09 2.16 8.13
CA LEU A 99 -15.51 2.51 9.43
C LEU A 99 -16.44 2.15 10.58
N MET A 100 -17.76 2.34 10.42
CA MET A 100 -18.75 1.89 11.40
C MET A 100 -18.76 0.35 11.57
N LYS A 101 -18.59 -0.42 10.49
CA LYS A 101 -18.48 -1.88 10.56
C LYS A 101 -17.18 -2.34 11.22
N MET A 102 -16.10 -1.56 11.06
CA MET A 102 -14.76 -1.84 11.61
C MET A 102 -14.64 -1.43 13.07
N ARG A 103 -15.51 -0.57 13.58
CA ARG A 103 -15.51 -0.05 14.96
C ARG A 103 -15.46 -1.17 15.99
N GLY A 104 -14.47 -1.12 16.88
CA GLY A 104 -14.24 -2.13 17.91
C GLY A 104 -13.74 -3.48 17.40
N LYS A 105 -13.31 -3.57 16.14
CA LYS A 105 -12.83 -4.81 15.52
C LYS A 105 -11.38 -4.74 15.09
N THR A 106 -10.82 -5.91 14.87
CA THR A 106 -9.49 -6.10 14.26
C THR A 106 -9.60 -6.26 12.76
N HIS A 107 -8.69 -5.61 12.02
CA HIS A 107 -8.47 -5.86 10.60
C HIS A 107 -6.98 -5.95 10.28
N TYR A 108 -6.68 -6.38 9.07
CA TYR A 108 -5.30 -6.57 8.61
C TYR A 108 -5.05 -5.81 7.31
N LEU A 109 -3.87 -5.21 7.23
CA LEU A 109 -3.30 -4.72 5.97
C LEU A 109 -2.23 -5.71 5.52
N ILE A 110 -2.39 -6.23 4.31
CA ILE A 110 -1.43 -7.13 3.66
C ILE A 110 -0.79 -6.34 2.54
N GLY A 111 0.50 -6.01 2.71
CA GLY A 111 1.27 -5.25 1.74
C GLY A 111 2.28 -6.12 1.01
N SER A 112 2.51 -5.82 -0.26
CA SER A 112 3.62 -6.35 -1.04
C SER A 112 4.39 -5.21 -1.69
N VAL A 113 5.72 -5.36 -1.70
CA VAL A 113 6.63 -4.56 -2.52
C VAL A 113 7.45 -5.50 -3.37
N VAL A 114 7.45 -5.26 -4.68
CA VAL A 114 8.28 -5.99 -5.64
C VAL A 114 9.18 -5.00 -6.37
N ILE A 115 10.47 -5.29 -6.41
CA ILE A 115 11.43 -4.53 -7.22
C ILE A 115 11.79 -5.37 -8.43
N SER A 116 11.67 -4.75 -9.62
CA SER A 116 11.95 -5.39 -10.90
C SER A 116 13.03 -4.63 -11.67
N GLU A 117 13.77 -5.36 -12.48
CA GLU A 117 14.80 -4.84 -13.38
C GLU A 117 14.70 -5.60 -14.71
N ALA A 118 14.79 -4.89 -15.83
CA ALA A 118 14.74 -5.49 -17.18
C ALA A 118 13.57 -6.47 -17.41
N GLY A 119 12.38 -6.16 -16.89
CA GLY A 119 11.18 -6.99 -17.04
C GLY A 119 11.07 -8.18 -16.08
N HIS A 120 12.00 -8.33 -15.13
CA HIS A 120 12.00 -9.45 -14.19
C HIS A 120 11.96 -8.96 -12.74
N ALA A 121 11.13 -9.61 -11.90
CA ALA A 121 11.12 -9.38 -10.46
C ALA A 121 12.42 -9.93 -9.85
N ILE A 122 13.18 -9.07 -9.18
CA ILE A 122 14.49 -9.43 -8.59
C ILE A 122 14.48 -9.42 -7.07
N TRP A 123 13.48 -8.81 -6.45
CA TRP A 123 13.31 -8.77 -5.01
C TRP A 123 11.85 -8.55 -4.63
N ARG A 124 11.44 -9.08 -3.50
CA ARG A 124 10.10 -8.89 -2.95
C ARG A 124 10.09 -8.89 -1.42
N PHE A 125 9.17 -8.13 -0.87
CA PHE A 125 8.92 -8.09 0.56
C PHE A 125 7.42 -8.04 0.86
N MET A 126 7.00 -8.86 1.82
CA MET A 126 5.61 -8.95 2.25
C MET A 126 5.46 -8.44 3.68
N SER A 127 4.49 -7.59 3.91
CA SER A 127 4.12 -7.12 5.25
C SER A 127 2.70 -7.58 5.62
N LYS A 128 2.50 -7.79 6.90
CA LYS A 128 1.18 -7.97 7.50
C LYS A 128 1.11 -7.11 8.76
N THR A 129 0.19 -6.15 8.75
CA THR A 129 -0.06 -5.29 9.90
C THR A 129 -1.45 -5.59 10.46
N LYS A 130 -1.53 -5.76 11.77
CA LYS A 130 -2.78 -5.91 12.50
C LYS A 130 -3.14 -4.59 13.16
N LEU A 131 -4.38 -4.14 12.97
CA LEU A 131 -4.88 -2.91 13.54
C LEU A 131 -6.16 -3.20 14.30
N ASP A 132 -6.20 -2.81 15.57
CA ASP A 132 -7.36 -2.91 16.42
C ASP A 132 -8.03 -1.53 16.50
N MET A 133 -9.21 -1.42 15.90
CA MET A 133 -9.98 -0.18 15.89
C MET A 133 -10.72 -0.04 17.22
N ARG A 134 -10.62 1.16 17.85
CA ARG A 134 -11.32 1.41 19.11
C ARG A 134 -12.83 1.54 18.91
N PRO A 135 -13.64 1.33 19.94
CA PRO A 135 -15.02 1.82 19.93
C PRO A 135 -15.01 3.35 19.95
N PHE A 136 -15.70 3.96 18.99
CA PHE A 136 -15.91 5.41 18.91
C PHE A 136 -17.39 5.71 18.64
N SER A 137 -17.83 6.94 18.92
CA SER A 137 -19.20 7.37 18.62
C SER A 137 -19.37 7.69 17.13
N GLU A 138 -20.61 7.70 16.67
CA GLU A 138 -20.91 8.12 15.29
C GLU A 138 -20.59 9.61 15.09
N GLU A 139 -20.86 10.44 16.09
CA GLU A 139 -20.52 11.85 16.10
C GLU A 139 -19.01 12.08 15.89
N PHE A 140 -18.16 11.33 16.60
CA PHE A 140 -16.71 11.37 16.39
C PHE A 140 -16.34 11.01 14.95
N LEU A 141 -16.98 9.99 14.39
CA LEU A 141 -16.71 9.57 13.01
C LEU A 141 -17.14 10.65 12.00
N ASP A 142 -18.28 11.31 12.24
CA ASP A 142 -18.74 12.40 11.37
C ASP A 142 -17.75 13.58 11.38
N GLN A 143 -17.28 13.99 12.55
CA GLN A 143 -16.25 15.02 12.68
C GLN A 143 -14.93 14.62 12.00
N TYR A 144 -14.55 13.34 12.10
CA TYR A 144 -13.37 12.81 11.42
C TYR A 144 -13.50 12.90 9.89
N ILE A 145 -14.63 12.44 9.36
CA ILE A 145 -14.89 12.45 7.90
C ILE A 145 -14.98 13.88 7.38
N GLU A 146 -15.65 14.78 8.10
CA GLU A 146 -15.71 16.20 7.74
C GLU A 146 -14.31 16.83 7.64
N ALA A 147 -13.44 16.51 8.61
CA ALA A 147 -12.09 17.07 8.67
C ALA A 147 -11.12 16.52 7.61
N GLU A 148 -11.23 15.22 7.27
CA GLU A 148 -10.33 14.57 6.30
C GLU A 148 -10.86 14.62 4.86
N GLY A 149 -12.16 14.72 4.68
CA GLY A 149 -12.82 14.79 3.37
C GLY A 149 -12.49 13.58 2.48
N GLU A 150 -12.42 13.81 1.18
CA GLU A 150 -12.17 12.76 0.18
C GLU A 150 -10.77 12.12 0.25
N THR A 151 -9.87 12.66 1.05
CA THR A 151 -8.51 12.10 1.19
C THR A 151 -8.53 10.67 1.71
N ILE A 152 -9.51 10.32 2.54
CA ILE A 152 -9.69 8.95 3.08
C ILE A 152 -10.02 7.92 1.99
N LEU A 153 -10.56 8.34 0.84
CA LEU A 153 -10.88 7.47 -0.29
C LEU A 153 -9.63 6.93 -0.99
N GLN A 154 -8.47 7.51 -0.71
CA GLN A 154 -7.19 7.05 -1.26
C GLN A 154 -6.62 5.83 -0.53
N SER A 155 -7.16 5.48 0.63
CA SER A 155 -6.76 4.34 1.45
C SER A 155 -7.77 3.18 1.33
N VAL A 156 -7.27 1.95 1.25
CA VAL A 156 -8.11 0.73 1.26
C VAL A 156 -8.92 0.58 2.55
N GLY A 157 -8.44 1.15 3.65
CA GLY A 157 -9.14 1.18 4.94
C GLY A 157 -10.21 2.27 5.04
N GLY A 158 -10.21 3.28 4.15
CA GLY A 158 -11.06 4.45 4.29
C GLY A 158 -10.61 5.39 5.43
N TYR A 159 -9.32 5.36 5.77
CA TYR A 159 -8.73 6.22 6.81
C TYR A 159 -7.29 6.63 6.45
N ARG A 160 -6.83 7.72 7.05
CA ARG A 160 -5.43 8.18 6.97
C ARG A 160 -4.77 8.01 8.34
N PHE A 161 -3.93 6.98 8.45
CA PHE A 161 -3.28 6.64 9.73
C PHE A 161 -2.25 7.70 10.16
N GLU A 162 -1.59 8.34 9.21
CA GLU A 162 -0.59 9.40 9.42
C GLU A 162 -1.17 10.75 9.88
N GLY A 163 -2.50 10.87 9.88
CA GLY A 163 -3.23 12.04 10.29
C GLY A 163 -4.17 11.77 11.46
N ARG A 164 -5.32 12.43 11.45
CA ARG A 164 -6.37 12.26 12.48
C ARG A 164 -6.90 10.83 12.58
N GLY A 165 -6.74 10.04 11.50
CA GLY A 165 -7.13 8.63 11.49
C GLY A 165 -6.41 7.77 12.51
N SER A 166 -5.24 8.19 13.02
CA SER A 166 -4.59 7.51 14.16
C SER A 166 -5.50 7.41 15.39
N GLN A 167 -6.42 8.36 15.59
CA GLN A 167 -7.38 8.35 16.69
C GLN A 167 -8.46 7.26 16.58
N LEU A 168 -8.59 6.60 15.43
CA LEU A 168 -9.52 5.49 15.25
C LEU A 168 -9.02 4.18 15.90
N PHE A 169 -7.76 4.11 16.29
CA PHE A 169 -7.12 2.87 16.72
C PHE A 169 -6.78 2.85 18.21
N SER A 170 -6.85 1.65 18.79
CA SER A 170 -6.39 1.38 20.17
C SER A 170 -5.05 0.65 20.18
N LYS A 171 -4.74 -0.14 19.14
CA LYS A 171 -3.50 -0.91 19.05
C LYS A 171 -3.12 -1.15 17.59
N VAL A 172 -1.81 -1.20 17.36
CA VAL A 172 -1.23 -1.59 16.08
C VAL A 172 -0.07 -2.56 16.34
N GLU A 173 -0.02 -3.64 15.55
CA GLU A 173 1.07 -4.59 15.52
C GLU A 173 1.61 -4.64 14.09
N GLY A 174 2.77 -4.03 13.85
CA GLY A 174 3.39 -3.92 12.54
C GLY A 174 4.22 -2.66 12.38
N ASP A 175 4.68 -2.42 11.15
CA ASP A 175 5.51 -1.28 10.81
C ASP A 175 4.68 -0.10 10.30
N PHE A 176 5.03 1.11 10.74
CA PHE A 176 4.33 2.35 10.38
C PHE A 176 4.32 2.60 8.86
N PHE A 177 5.45 2.43 8.20
CA PHE A 177 5.55 2.66 6.76
C PHE A 177 4.71 1.65 5.97
N SER A 178 4.65 0.40 6.45
CA SER A 178 3.81 -0.64 5.85
C SER A 178 2.32 -0.33 5.96
N ILE A 179 1.87 0.35 7.03
CA ILE A 179 0.48 0.83 7.14
C ILE A 179 0.18 1.83 6.01
N LEU A 180 1.13 2.72 5.72
CA LEU A 180 1.00 3.73 4.66
C LEU A 180 1.15 3.14 3.24
N GLY A 181 1.43 1.84 3.14
CA GLY A 181 1.40 1.09 1.88
C GLY A 181 2.75 0.91 1.18
N LEU A 182 3.87 1.17 1.88
CA LEU A 182 5.21 0.86 1.40
C LEU A 182 6.09 0.44 2.58
N SER A 183 6.59 -0.80 2.58
CA SER A 183 7.56 -1.27 3.58
C SER A 183 8.92 -0.62 3.33
N LEU A 184 9.07 0.63 3.78
CA LEU A 184 10.17 1.51 3.40
C LEU A 184 11.54 0.98 3.82
N LEU A 185 11.69 0.51 5.06
CA LEU A 185 13.00 0.09 5.57
C LEU A 185 13.59 -1.09 4.78
N PRO A 186 12.86 -2.18 4.49
CA PRO A 186 13.37 -3.24 3.62
C PRO A 186 13.70 -2.77 2.19
N VAL A 187 12.94 -1.81 1.65
CA VAL A 187 13.25 -1.20 0.34
C VAL A 187 14.57 -0.47 0.38
N LEU A 188 14.80 0.36 1.41
CA LEU A 188 16.06 1.10 1.57
C LEU A 188 17.25 0.16 1.73
N ASP A 189 17.11 -0.94 2.47
CA ASP A 189 18.17 -1.94 2.63
C ASP A 189 18.54 -2.58 1.29
N PHE A 190 17.55 -3.02 0.53
CA PHE A 190 17.78 -3.56 -0.82
C PHE A 190 18.45 -2.54 -1.76
N LEU A 191 18.01 -1.27 -1.73
CA LEU A 191 18.60 -0.22 -2.57
C LEU A 191 20.07 0.05 -2.19
N ARG A 192 20.43 -0.04 -0.89
CA ARG A 192 21.83 0.04 -0.42
C ARG A 192 22.66 -1.14 -0.92
N ASP A 193 22.12 -2.35 -0.79
CA ASP A 193 22.80 -3.58 -1.24
C ASP A 193 23.08 -3.57 -2.74
N ARG A 194 22.16 -2.97 -3.51
CA ARG A 194 22.33 -2.77 -4.96
C ARG A 194 23.23 -1.56 -5.32
N GLY A 195 23.70 -0.79 -4.34
CA GLY A 195 24.48 0.41 -4.58
C GLY A 195 23.71 1.53 -5.27
N ALA A 196 22.38 1.48 -5.27
CA ALA A 196 21.52 2.52 -5.86
C ALA A 196 21.42 3.76 -4.97
N ILE A 197 21.65 3.61 -3.66
CA ILE A 197 21.75 4.69 -2.69
C ILE A 197 22.99 4.46 -1.80
N SER A 198 23.45 5.51 -1.12
CA SER A 198 24.60 5.45 -0.21
C SER A 198 24.33 4.53 0.99
N LYS A 199 25.39 3.83 1.44
CA LYS A 199 25.38 3.04 2.68
C LYS A 199 25.41 3.93 3.90
#